data_4517cdff6c8ec0c62aa75e97550f97b8
#
_entry.id   4517cdff6c8ec0c62aa75e97550f97b8
#
_cell.length_a   1.000
_cell.length_b   1.000
_cell.length_c   1.000
_cell.angle_alpha   90.00
_cell.angle_beta   90.00
_cell.angle_gamma   90.00
#
_symmetry.space_group_name_H-M   'P 1'
#
loop_
_entity.id
_entity.type
_entity.pdbx_description
1 polymer ?
#
loop_
_entity_poly.entity_id
_entity_poly.type
_entity_poly.pdbx_seq_one_letter_code
_entity_poly.pdbx_strand_id
1 'polypeptide(L)'
;FPLIEVGELELNRNPENYFVDVEQSAFTPVNLVPGLGLSPDKLLQGRIFAYGDAQRYRLGVNHNLIPVNAPKCPVNSYHRDGMMRTDDNFGSRKSYVPNSYGEWKENGVGEPALAIEGDIDRYNPSLDREDDVYRQPGDLYRLMKPAEKDALIDNTARNMAAVTENIK
;
A
#
# COMPACT_ATOMS: atom_id res chain seq x y z
N PHE A 1 11.83 -7.19 13.69
CA PHE A 1 10.46 -6.87 14.10
C PHE A 1 9.76 -8.16 14.52
N PRO A 2 9.50 -8.37 15.82
CA PRO A 2 8.77 -9.53 16.28
C PRO A 2 7.31 -9.48 15.79
N LEU A 3 6.72 -10.65 15.58
CA LEU A 3 5.28 -10.76 15.33
C LEU A 3 4.53 -10.48 16.64
N ILE A 4 3.54 -9.62 16.57
CA ILE A 4 2.63 -9.31 17.68
C ILE A 4 1.19 -9.48 17.20
N GLU A 5 0.32 -9.95 18.08
CA GLU A 5 -1.12 -10.03 17.78
C GLU A 5 -1.71 -8.62 17.84
N VAL A 6 -2.38 -8.22 16.74
CA VAL A 6 -3.00 -6.89 16.61
C VAL A 6 -4.52 -6.97 16.43
N GLY A 7 -5.06 -8.13 16.10
CA GLY A 7 -6.49 -8.34 15.90
C GLY A 7 -6.80 -9.57 15.06
N GLU A 8 -8.08 -9.76 14.81
CA GLU A 8 -8.62 -10.84 13.98
C GLU A 8 -9.35 -10.25 12.78
N LEU A 9 -9.11 -10.81 11.61
CA LEU A 9 -9.79 -10.49 10.37
C LEU A 9 -10.71 -11.65 9.98
N GLU A 10 -12.02 -11.42 9.99
CA GLU A 10 -13.02 -12.41 9.62
C GLU A 10 -13.56 -12.13 8.21
N LEU A 11 -13.38 -13.08 7.30
CA LEU A 11 -13.91 -13.04 5.93
C LEU A 11 -15.21 -13.88 5.86
N ASN A 12 -16.30 -13.29 6.32
CA ASN A 12 -17.57 -14.00 6.52
C ASN A 12 -18.70 -13.59 5.57
N ARG A 13 -18.47 -12.65 4.66
CA ARG A 13 -19.47 -12.18 3.69
C ARG A 13 -18.83 -11.82 2.35
N ASN A 14 -19.40 -12.31 1.28
CA ASN A 14 -19.04 -11.88 -0.06
C ASN A 14 -19.72 -10.53 -0.42
N PRO A 15 -19.12 -9.70 -1.27
CA PRO A 15 -19.76 -8.50 -1.79
C PRO A 15 -20.97 -8.88 -2.67
N GLU A 16 -22.00 -8.06 -2.65
CA GLU A 16 -23.20 -8.27 -3.49
C GLU A 16 -22.96 -7.86 -4.95
N ASN A 17 -22.16 -6.82 -5.16
CA ASN A 17 -21.80 -6.33 -6.49
C ASN A 17 -20.28 -6.25 -6.63
N TYR A 18 -19.71 -7.21 -7.34
CA TYR A 18 -18.26 -7.29 -7.56
C TYR A 18 -17.67 -6.01 -8.16
N PHE A 19 -18.32 -5.43 -9.19
CA PHE A 19 -17.77 -4.25 -9.84
C PHE A 19 -17.74 -3.03 -8.92
N VAL A 20 -18.85 -2.78 -8.24
CA VAL A 20 -18.99 -1.61 -7.35
C VAL A 20 -18.14 -1.74 -6.09
N ASP A 21 -18.15 -2.93 -5.47
CA ASP A 21 -17.58 -3.14 -4.14
C ASP A 21 -16.13 -3.64 -4.18
N VAL A 22 -15.67 -4.19 -5.30
CA VAL A 22 -14.34 -4.81 -5.44
C VAL A 22 -13.52 -4.20 -6.56
N GLU A 23 -14.02 -4.20 -7.79
CA GLU A 23 -13.26 -3.74 -8.96
C GLU A 23 -12.84 -2.28 -8.85
N GLN A 24 -13.68 -1.43 -8.29
CA GLN A 24 -13.39 -0.01 -8.08
C GLN A 24 -12.61 0.30 -6.80
N SER A 25 -12.25 -0.70 -6.01
CA SER A 25 -11.43 -0.50 -4.80
C SER A 25 -10.05 0.05 -5.17
N ALA A 26 -9.63 1.07 -4.45
CA ALA A 26 -8.35 1.75 -4.67
C ALA A 26 -7.50 1.70 -3.40
N PHE A 27 -6.57 0.77 -3.34
CA PHE A 27 -5.61 0.68 -2.25
C PHE A 27 -4.35 1.47 -2.58
N THR A 28 -3.82 2.16 -1.59
CA THR A 28 -2.52 2.84 -1.69
C THR A 28 -1.81 2.84 -0.34
N PRO A 29 -0.48 2.62 -0.32
CA PRO A 29 0.30 2.63 0.92
C PRO A 29 0.25 3.94 1.70
N VAL A 30 -0.10 5.06 1.05
CA VAL A 30 -0.17 6.37 1.70
C VAL A 30 -1.48 6.64 2.42
N ASN A 31 -2.48 5.80 2.27
CA ASN A 31 -3.75 5.92 2.98
C ASN A 31 -3.62 5.39 4.41
N LEU A 32 -2.86 6.09 5.22
CA LEU A 32 -2.60 5.75 6.62
C LEU A 32 -3.47 6.59 7.55
N VAL A 33 -3.82 6.00 8.68
CA VAL A 33 -4.45 6.74 9.78
C VAL A 33 -3.39 7.51 10.56
N PRO A 34 -3.74 8.65 11.20
CA PRO A 34 -2.81 9.39 12.03
C PRO A 34 -2.17 8.49 13.10
N GLY A 35 -0.86 8.63 13.30
CA GLY A 35 -0.09 7.81 14.23
C GLY A 35 0.58 6.59 13.61
N LEU A 36 0.29 6.26 12.35
CA LEU A 36 1.06 5.29 11.57
C LEU A 36 2.00 6.00 10.60
N GLY A 37 3.22 5.49 10.49
CA GLY A 37 4.23 5.99 9.56
C GLY A 37 4.60 4.95 8.50
N LEU A 38 5.44 5.37 7.58
CA LEU A 38 5.97 4.53 6.51
C LEU A 38 7.37 4.04 6.89
N SER A 39 7.69 2.80 6.57
CA SER A 39 9.04 2.26 6.75
C SER A 39 10.00 2.77 5.66
N PRO A 40 11.34 2.70 5.87
CA PRO A 40 12.34 3.08 4.87
C PRO A 40 12.53 2.01 3.78
N ASP A 41 11.73 0.96 3.75
CA ASP A 41 11.80 -0.07 2.71
C ASP A 41 11.72 0.56 1.33
N LYS A 42 12.69 0.23 0.46
CA LYS A 42 12.83 0.87 -0.85
C LYS A 42 11.69 0.56 -1.80
N LEU A 43 11.19 -0.66 -1.75
CA LEU A 43 10.03 -1.06 -2.55
C LEU A 43 8.80 -0.26 -2.10
N LEU A 44 8.60 -0.12 -0.79
CA LEU A 44 7.52 0.69 -0.26
C LEU A 44 7.64 2.16 -0.69
N GLN A 45 8.84 2.74 -0.64
CA GLN A 45 9.08 4.11 -1.09
C GLN A 45 8.72 4.30 -2.58
N GLY A 46 9.02 3.34 -3.44
CA GLY A 46 8.56 3.34 -4.84
C GLY A 46 7.03 3.19 -4.96
N ARG A 47 6.42 2.36 -4.16
CA ARG A 47 4.97 2.13 -4.15
C ARG A 47 4.17 3.36 -3.71
N ILE A 48 4.71 4.22 -2.87
CA ILE A 48 4.08 5.48 -2.45
C ILE A 48 3.69 6.33 -3.67
N PHE A 49 4.54 6.40 -4.67
CA PHE A 49 4.28 7.16 -5.90
C PHE A 49 3.42 6.39 -6.90
N ALA A 50 3.71 5.11 -7.09
CA ALA A 50 3.12 4.30 -8.14
C ALA A 50 1.61 4.09 -7.97
N TYR A 51 1.14 3.79 -6.76
CA TYR A 51 -0.27 3.45 -6.55
C TYR A 51 -1.19 4.66 -6.71
N GLY A 52 -0.82 5.82 -6.19
CA GLY A 52 -1.62 7.03 -6.35
C GLY A 52 -1.77 7.44 -7.82
N ASP A 53 -0.70 7.31 -8.59
CA ASP A 53 -0.71 7.58 -10.02
C ASP A 53 -1.58 6.56 -10.79
N ALA A 54 -1.37 5.27 -10.54
CA ALA A 54 -2.16 4.21 -11.18
C ALA A 54 -3.67 4.34 -10.94
N GLN A 55 -4.09 4.71 -9.74
CA GLN A 55 -5.52 4.89 -9.43
C GLN A 55 -6.14 6.08 -10.16
N ARG A 56 -5.39 7.16 -10.38
CA ARG A 56 -5.86 8.28 -11.20
C ARG A 56 -6.17 7.88 -12.65
N TYR A 57 -5.34 7.03 -13.23
CA TYR A 57 -5.58 6.48 -14.57
C TYR A 57 -6.69 5.45 -14.61
N ARG A 58 -6.72 4.55 -13.64
CA ARG A 58 -7.68 3.45 -13.62
C ARG A 58 -9.10 3.90 -13.29
N LEU A 59 -9.26 4.81 -12.33
CA LEU A 59 -10.56 5.18 -11.75
C LEU A 59 -10.90 6.66 -11.92
N GLY A 60 -9.92 7.52 -12.09
CA GLY A 60 -10.10 8.96 -12.19
C GLY A 60 -9.55 9.75 -11.00
N VAL A 61 -9.46 11.06 -11.17
CA VAL A 61 -8.83 11.98 -10.21
C VAL A 61 -9.49 11.94 -8.84
N ASN A 62 -10.82 11.83 -8.81
CA ASN A 62 -11.61 11.81 -7.58
C ASN A 62 -12.05 10.39 -7.19
N HIS A 63 -11.24 9.39 -7.44
CA HIS A 63 -11.52 7.99 -7.06
C HIS A 63 -11.79 7.81 -5.56
N ASN A 64 -11.29 8.70 -4.72
CA ASN A 64 -11.56 8.70 -3.27
C ASN A 64 -13.01 9.04 -2.91
N LEU A 65 -13.82 9.53 -3.84
CA LEU A 65 -15.25 9.80 -3.65
C LEU A 65 -16.13 8.60 -4.02
N ILE A 66 -15.58 7.59 -4.69
CA ILE A 66 -16.32 6.35 -4.97
C ILE A 66 -16.67 5.68 -3.63
N PRO A 67 -17.91 5.24 -3.42
CA PRO A 67 -18.38 4.76 -2.11
C PRO A 67 -17.51 3.69 -1.45
N VAL A 68 -16.94 2.76 -2.24
CA VAL A 68 -16.04 1.72 -1.72
C VAL A 68 -14.71 2.29 -1.19
N ASN A 69 -14.29 3.45 -1.68
CA ASN A 69 -13.04 4.11 -1.31
C ASN A 69 -13.26 5.26 -0.31
N ALA A 70 -14.46 5.79 -0.25
CA ALA A 70 -14.77 6.93 0.61
C ALA A 70 -14.69 6.53 2.09
N PRO A 71 -14.01 7.33 2.93
CA PRO A 71 -13.98 7.08 4.36
C PRO A 71 -15.40 7.23 4.95
N LYS A 72 -15.75 6.34 5.86
CA LYS A 72 -17.04 6.39 6.56
C LYS A 72 -17.10 7.48 7.64
N CYS A 73 -15.94 7.86 8.16
CA CYS A 73 -15.80 8.98 9.09
C CYS A 73 -15.37 10.23 8.32
N PRO A 74 -15.76 11.43 8.75
CA PRO A 74 -15.28 12.66 8.15
C PRO A 74 -13.75 12.74 8.19
N VAL A 75 -13.12 12.81 7.03
CA VAL A 75 -11.68 12.99 6.88
C VAL A 75 -11.45 14.27 6.10
N ASN A 76 -10.81 15.23 6.72
CA ASN A 76 -10.37 16.44 6.04
C ASN A 76 -9.05 16.16 5.31
N SER A 77 -9.10 16.11 4.01
CA SER A 77 -7.92 16.02 3.16
C SER A 77 -7.70 17.32 2.42
N TYR A 78 -6.50 17.53 1.91
CA TYR A 78 -6.21 18.70 1.05
C TYR A 78 -6.64 18.49 -0.41
N HIS A 79 -7.28 17.37 -0.73
CA HIS A 79 -7.77 17.07 -2.06
C HIS A 79 -8.97 17.96 -2.39
N ARG A 80 -8.83 18.73 -3.44
CA ARG A 80 -9.86 19.64 -3.96
C ARG A 80 -9.92 19.59 -5.47
N ASP A 81 -11.05 20.04 -5.99
CA ASP A 81 -11.26 20.22 -7.42
C ASP A 81 -11.07 18.91 -8.23
N GLY A 82 -10.91 19.05 -9.52
CA GLY A 82 -10.72 17.91 -10.43
C GLY A 82 -12.03 17.32 -10.95
N MET A 83 -11.90 16.54 -12.00
CA MET A 83 -13.05 15.95 -12.69
C MET A 83 -13.77 14.94 -11.77
N MET A 84 -15.06 14.79 -11.99
CA MET A 84 -15.95 13.90 -11.22
C MET A 84 -16.01 14.22 -9.72
N ARG A 85 -15.81 15.47 -9.34
CA ARG A 85 -16.05 15.93 -7.98
C ARG A 85 -17.55 16.03 -7.75
N THR A 86 -18.06 15.28 -6.76
CA THR A 86 -19.51 15.11 -6.52
C THR A 86 -19.96 15.60 -5.14
N ASP A 87 -19.03 16.03 -4.30
CA ASP A 87 -19.29 16.63 -3.00
C ASP A 87 -19.29 18.18 -3.07
N ASP A 88 -19.38 18.82 -1.90
CA ASP A 88 -19.34 20.29 -1.80
C ASP A 88 -17.97 20.91 -2.07
N ASN A 89 -16.94 20.08 -2.33
CA ASN A 89 -15.56 20.53 -2.57
C ASN A 89 -15.00 21.44 -1.46
N PHE A 90 -15.48 21.27 -0.22
CA PHE A 90 -15.18 22.13 0.93
C PHE A 90 -15.57 23.60 0.71
N GLY A 91 -16.48 23.89 -0.19
CA GLY A 91 -16.89 25.25 -0.55
C GLY A 91 -15.73 26.07 -1.07
N SER A 92 -15.66 27.33 -0.67
CA SER A 92 -14.59 28.26 -1.05
C SER A 92 -13.50 28.43 0.02
N ARG A 93 -13.39 27.48 0.97
CA ARG A 93 -12.41 27.55 2.06
C ARG A 93 -10.98 27.63 1.57
N LYS A 94 -10.15 28.31 2.33
CA LYS A 94 -8.71 28.37 2.05
C LYS A 94 -8.06 27.07 2.49
N SER A 95 -7.39 26.38 1.57
CA SER A 95 -6.83 25.03 1.77
C SER A 95 -5.34 24.97 2.08
N TYR A 96 -4.70 26.11 2.30
CA TYR A 96 -3.30 26.17 2.68
C TYR A 96 -3.11 26.33 4.20
N VAL A 97 -2.08 25.78 4.74
CA VAL A 97 -1.71 25.84 6.15
C VAL A 97 -0.26 26.36 6.27
N PRO A 98 0.02 27.30 7.17
CA PRO A 98 -0.92 28.05 8.00
C PRO A 98 -1.68 29.12 7.22
N ASN A 99 -2.86 29.50 7.71
CA ASN A 99 -3.61 30.63 7.17
C ASN A 99 -4.22 31.48 8.28
N SER A 100 -4.54 32.74 7.97
CA SER A 100 -5.14 33.68 8.93
C SER A 100 -6.66 33.58 9.05
N TYR A 101 -7.28 32.71 8.28
CA TYR A 101 -8.75 32.53 8.26
C TYR A 101 -9.23 31.50 9.29
N GLY A 102 -8.32 30.71 9.85
CA GLY A 102 -8.65 29.65 10.84
C GLY A 102 -9.44 28.47 10.29
N GLU A 103 -9.47 28.33 8.97
CA GLU A 103 -10.30 27.31 8.29
C GLU A 103 -9.65 25.92 8.27
N TRP A 104 -8.33 25.85 8.17
CA TRP A 104 -7.57 24.61 8.12
C TRP A 104 -6.48 24.62 9.18
N LYS A 105 -6.32 23.51 9.86
CA LYS A 105 -5.30 23.32 10.91
C LYS A 105 -4.73 21.91 10.81
N GLU A 106 -3.48 21.78 11.18
CA GLU A 106 -2.88 20.46 11.39
C GLU A 106 -3.55 19.76 12.58
N ASN A 107 -3.67 18.45 12.50
CA ASN A 107 -4.28 17.65 13.56
C ASN A 107 -3.38 17.46 14.81
N GLY A 108 -2.13 17.88 14.72
CA GLY A 108 -1.16 17.77 15.83
C GLY A 108 -0.65 16.35 16.11
N VAL A 109 -1.05 15.37 15.31
CA VAL A 109 -0.52 13.99 15.43
C VAL A 109 0.68 13.84 14.51
N GLY A 110 1.86 13.76 15.12
CA GLY A 110 3.12 13.53 14.38
C GLY A 110 3.24 12.09 13.90
N GLU A 111 4.02 11.88 12.86
CA GLU A 111 4.45 10.53 12.49
C GLU A 111 5.37 9.95 13.57
N PRO A 112 5.29 8.63 13.84
CA PRO A 112 6.21 7.99 14.76
C PRO A 112 7.65 8.10 14.24
N ALA A 113 8.56 8.47 15.15
CA ALA A 113 9.97 8.53 14.81
C ALA A 113 10.49 7.11 14.52
N LEU A 114 11.23 6.97 13.43
CA LEU A 114 11.98 5.77 13.12
C LEU A 114 13.43 5.97 13.59
N ALA A 115 13.87 5.15 14.55
CA ALA A 115 15.27 5.11 14.93
C ALA A 115 16.08 4.44 13.82
N ILE A 116 17.05 5.16 13.26
CA ILE A 116 17.96 4.66 12.24
C ILE A 116 19.37 4.73 12.82
N GLU A 117 20.08 3.62 12.78
CA GLU A 117 21.49 3.53 13.15
C GLU A 117 22.33 3.26 11.90
N GLY A 118 23.48 3.91 11.79
CA GLY A 118 24.40 3.77 10.66
C GLY A 118 24.22 4.85 9.59
N ASP A 119 24.95 4.69 8.52
CA ASP A 119 24.97 5.63 7.40
C ASP A 119 23.76 5.41 6.47
N ILE A 120 23.12 6.52 6.10
CA ILE A 120 22.02 6.51 5.13
C ILE A 120 22.57 6.97 3.80
N ASP A 121 22.78 6.01 2.90
CA ASP A 121 23.19 6.27 1.51
C ASP A 121 22.24 5.52 0.55
N ARG A 122 22.40 5.79 -0.71
CA ARG A 122 21.65 5.06 -1.73
C ARG A 122 22.12 3.61 -1.78
N TYR A 123 21.17 2.73 -1.89
CA TYR A 123 21.41 1.30 -2.03
C TYR A 123 22.07 0.97 -3.37
N ASN A 124 23.12 0.18 -3.34
CA ASN A 124 23.73 -0.40 -4.51
C ASN A 124 23.85 -1.92 -4.36
N PRO A 125 22.92 -2.69 -4.97
CA PRO A 125 22.88 -4.15 -4.80
C PRO A 125 24.17 -4.85 -5.26
N SER A 126 24.94 -4.24 -6.15
CA SER A 126 26.21 -4.82 -6.64
C SER A 126 27.36 -4.69 -5.65
N LEU A 127 27.26 -3.80 -4.68
CA LEU A 127 28.26 -3.60 -3.62
C LEU A 127 27.92 -4.33 -2.32
N ASP A 128 26.67 -4.65 -2.13
CA ASP A 128 26.19 -5.34 -0.92
C ASP A 128 26.31 -6.85 -1.10
N ARG A 129 27.54 -7.35 -0.98
CA ARG A 129 27.86 -8.78 -1.13
C ARG A 129 27.54 -9.59 0.14
N GLU A 130 27.26 -8.94 1.25
CA GLU A 130 26.95 -9.57 2.53
C GLU A 130 25.44 -9.81 2.72
N ASP A 131 24.61 -9.18 1.89
CA ASP A 131 23.15 -9.35 1.94
C ASP A 131 22.74 -10.64 1.22
N ASP A 132 22.63 -11.71 1.97
CA ASP A 132 22.15 -13.01 1.47
C ASP A 132 20.62 -12.99 1.30
N VAL A 133 20.16 -12.51 0.15
CA VAL A 133 18.75 -12.45 -0.22
C VAL A 133 18.09 -13.83 -0.39
N TYR A 134 18.86 -14.89 -0.42
CA TYR A 134 18.35 -16.27 -0.60
C TYR A 134 18.11 -16.99 0.72
N ARG A 135 18.69 -16.55 1.80
CA ARG A 135 18.62 -17.23 3.10
C ARG A 135 17.18 -17.33 3.62
N GLN A 136 16.49 -16.22 3.68
CA GLN A 136 15.13 -16.16 4.23
C GLN A 136 14.12 -17.03 3.43
N PRO A 137 14.04 -16.95 2.10
CA PRO A 137 13.17 -17.83 1.33
C PRO A 137 13.60 -19.31 1.43
N GLY A 138 14.91 -19.59 1.51
CA GLY A 138 15.42 -20.94 1.74
C GLY A 138 15.02 -21.50 3.10
N ASP A 139 15.03 -20.69 4.14
CA ASP A 139 14.57 -21.09 5.48
C ASP A 139 13.08 -21.39 5.49
N LEU A 140 12.26 -20.59 4.83
CA LEU A 140 10.83 -20.88 4.66
C LEU A 140 10.60 -22.21 3.95
N TYR A 141 11.29 -22.47 2.85
CA TYR A 141 11.19 -23.74 2.14
C TYR A 141 11.56 -24.93 3.03
N ARG A 142 12.60 -24.81 3.85
CA ARG A 142 13.01 -25.86 4.79
C ARG A 142 11.95 -26.17 5.84
N LEU A 143 11.20 -25.17 6.29
CA LEU A 143 10.11 -25.29 7.27
C LEU A 143 8.83 -25.91 6.68
N MET A 144 8.64 -25.86 5.37
CA MET A 144 7.45 -26.41 4.72
C MET A 144 7.33 -27.92 4.93
N LYS A 145 6.09 -28.39 5.09
CA LYS A 145 5.77 -29.82 5.11
C LYS A 145 5.97 -30.43 3.72
N PRO A 146 6.20 -31.75 3.62
CA PRO A 146 6.39 -32.40 2.30
C PRO A 146 5.29 -32.07 1.28
N ALA A 147 4.02 -32.17 1.66
CA ALA A 147 2.91 -31.85 0.77
C ALA A 147 2.89 -30.37 0.28
N GLU A 148 3.37 -29.45 1.11
CA GLU A 148 3.48 -28.02 0.73
C GLU A 148 4.63 -27.81 -0.27
N LYS A 149 5.73 -28.53 -0.12
CA LYS A 149 6.85 -28.53 -1.07
C LYS A 149 6.43 -29.11 -2.43
N ASP A 150 5.72 -30.23 -2.42
CA ASP A 150 5.21 -30.84 -3.64
C ASP A 150 4.24 -29.89 -4.35
N ALA A 151 3.30 -29.29 -3.61
CA ALA A 151 2.38 -28.31 -4.16
C ALA A 151 3.08 -27.04 -4.73
N LEU A 152 4.13 -26.55 -4.07
CA LEU A 152 4.93 -25.45 -4.57
C LEU A 152 5.59 -25.79 -5.92
N ILE A 153 6.22 -26.96 -6.00
CA ILE A 153 6.88 -27.46 -7.21
C ILE A 153 5.87 -27.65 -8.33
N ASP A 154 4.77 -28.36 -8.08
CA ASP A 154 3.74 -28.65 -9.08
C ASP A 154 3.09 -27.37 -9.62
N ASN A 155 2.77 -26.43 -8.75
CA ASN A 155 2.18 -25.16 -9.16
C ASN A 155 3.15 -24.33 -10.01
N THR A 156 4.42 -24.30 -9.65
CA THR A 156 5.45 -23.59 -10.40
C THR A 156 5.66 -24.27 -11.77
N ALA A 157 5.84 -25.57 -11.81
CA ALA A 157 6.04 -26.34 -13.04
C ALA A 157 4.85 -26.17 -14.01
N ARG A 158 3.62 -26.22 -13.50
CA ARG A 158 2.40 -26.05 -14.29
C ARG A 158 2.34 -24.68 -14.95
N ASN A 159 2.68 -23.61 -14.22
CA ASN A 159 2.70 -22.27 -14.74
C ASN A 159 3.86 -22.04 -15.74
N MET A 160 4.90 -22.84 -15.69
CA MET A 160 6.03 -22.79 -16.64
C MET A 160 5.82 -23.67 -17.88
N ALA A 161 4.71 -24.38 -18.00
CA ALA A 161 4.49 -25.35 -19.11
C ALA A 161 4.61 -24.72 -20.51
N ALA A 162 4.19 -23.46 -20.66
CA ALA A 162 4.26 -22.74 -21.93
C ALA A 162 5.59 -21.99 -22.18
N VAL A 163 6.53 -22.05 -21.23
CA VAL A 163 7.84 -21.40 -21.38
C VAL A 163 8.75 -22.23 -22.30
N THR A 164 9.59 -21.57 -23.08
CA THR A 164 10.53 -22.23 -23.97
C THR A 164 11.55 -23.05 -23.22
N GLU A 165 12.03 -24.15 -23.82
CA GLU A 165 12.92 -25.14 -23.15
C GLU A 165 14.24 -24.52 -22.61
N ASN A 166 14.73 -23.48 -23.24
CA ASN A 166 15.96 -22.80 -22.79
C ASN A 166 15.76 -21.91 -21.54
N ILE A 167 14.53 -21.79 -21.04
CA ILE A 167 14.19 -21.02 -19.84
C ILE A 167 13.73 -21.93 -18.70
N LYS A 168 13.25 -23.13 -18.99
CA LYS A 168 12.91 -24.14 -18.00
C LYS A 168 14.14 -24.67 -17.28
#